data_0af1e597d618f58a6de2c9033b41507c
#
_entry.id   0af1e597d618f58a6de2c9033b41507c
#
_cell.length_a   1.000
_cell.length_b   1.000
_cell.length_c   1.000
_cell.angle_alpha   90.00
_cell.angle_beta   90.00
_cell.angle_gamma   90.00
#
_symmetry.space_group_name_H-M   'P 1'
#
loop_
_entity.id
_entity.type
_entity.pdbx_description
1 polymer ?
#
loop_
_entity_poly.entity_id
_entity_poly.type
_entity_poly.pdbx_seq_one_letter_code
_entity_poly.pdbx_strand_id
1 'polypeptide(L)'
;ARMWYELGECVHRAGGRRIVYYNSHGGQPQVMEIVARELRVKLGMFAVACSWFRTIDSSDLFSASERKHGIHGGESETSVMLHLHPEHVDMRHAQDFVPGSVEIERANSMLAPEGQVGYGWQTQDLQPWGACGNAAAADAERGRIEVERAASALIRLCGEVAAYPLSKISAKTAY
;
A
#
# COMPACT_ATOMS: atom_id res chain seq x y z
N ALA A 1 -1.81 -6.85 14.17
CA ALA A 1 -2.42 -8.13 13.77
C ALA A 1 -3.74 -8.38 14.53
N ARG A 2 -3.73 -8.40 15.87
CA ARG A 2 -4.87 -8.81 16.70
C ARG A 2 -6.18 -8.06 16.36
N MET A 3 -6.15 -6.72 16.38
CA MET A 3 -7.34 -5.90 16.07
C MET A 3 -7.94 -6.23 14.70
N TRP A 4 -7.12 -6.39 13.67
CA TRP A 4 -7.62 -6.72 12.34
C TRP A 4 -8.19 -8.12 12.24
N TYR A 5 -7.58 -9.07 12.95
CA TYR A 5 -8.15 -10.41 13.06
C TYR A 5 -9.52 -10.38 13.73
N GLU A 6 -9.66 -9.68 14.86
CA GLU A 6 -10.93 -9.53 15.60
C GLU A 6 -12.02 -8.84 14.74
N LEU A 7 -11.65 -7.83 13.92
CA LEU A 7 -12.56 -7.25 12.94
C LEU A 7 -13.04 -8.29 11.91
N GLY A 8 -12.14 -9.11 11.40
CA GLY A 8 -12.47 -10.22 10.51
C GLY A 8 -13.41 -11.24 11.17
N GLU A 9 -13.19 -11.58 12.43
CA GLU A 9 -14.11 -12.44 13.22
C GLU A 9 -15.50 -11.80 13.37
N CYS A 10 -15.59 -10.48 13.58
CA CYS A 10 -16.87 -9.77 13.62
C CYS A 10 -17.62 -9.90 12.30
N VAL A 11 -16.94 -9.70 11.18
CA VAL A 11 -17.52 -9.88 9.83
C VAL A 11 -17.98 -11.33 9.65
N HIS A 12 -17.18 -12.32 10.06
CA HIS A 12 -17.55 -13.73 9.99
C HIS A 12 -18.79 -14.06 10.82
N ARG A 13 -18.86 -13.56 12.08
CA ARG A 13 -20.04 -13.75 12.95
C ARG A 13 -21.30 -13.11 12.36
N ALA A 14 -21.17 -12.00 11.65
CA ALA A 14 -22.27 -11.36 10.92
C ALA A 14 -22.69 -12.12 9.64
N GLY A 15 -22.09 -13.27 9.34
CA GLY A 15 -22.40 -14.07 8.16
C GLY A 15 -21.52 -13.77 6.94
N GLY A 16 -20.60 -12.80 7.01
CA GLY A 16 -19.64 -12.51 5.94
C GLY A 16 -18.67 -13.67 5.72
N ARG A 17 -18.35 -13.94 4.46
CA ARG A 17 -17.38 -14.98 4.08
C ARG A 17 -16.28 -14.44 3.19
N ARG A 18 -16.37 -13.17 2.81
CA ARG A 18 -15.38 -12.43 2.02
C ARG A 18 -15.03 -11.15 2.76
N ILE A 19 -13.76 -10.77 2.76
CA ILE A 19 -13.28 -9.51 3.31
C ILE A 19 -12.10 -9.01 2.48
N VAL A 20 -12.05 -7.70 2.27
CA VAL A 20 -10.90 -7.01 1.66
C VAL A 20 -10.32 -6.05 2.69
N TYR A 21 -9.06 -6.24 3.02
CA TYR A 21 -8.25 -5.25 3.72
C TYR A 21 -7.59 -4.35 2.66
N TYR A 22 -8.08 -3.13 2.53
CA TYR A 22 -7.58 -2.15 1.58
C TYR A 22 -6.67 -1.16 2.27
N ASN A 23 -5.41 -1.18 1.91
CA ASN A 23 -4.32 -0.51 2.62
C ASN A 23 -3.81 0.72 1.88
N SER A 24 -3.52 1.79 2.63
CA SER A 24 -2.95 3.04 2.12
C SER A 24 -1.59 3.37 2.74
N HIS A 25 -0.94 2.42 3.44
CA HIS A 25 0.32 2.66 4.13
C HIS A 25 1.34 1.55 3.85
N GLY A 26 2.58 1.93 3.49
CA GLY A 26 3.64 0.98 3.09
C GLY A 26 4.15 0.08 4.23
N GLY A 27 4.07 0.53 5.48
CA GLY A 27 4.71 -0.15 6.62
C GLY A 27 3.96 -1.38 7.18
N GLN A 28 2.83 -1.81 6.61
CA GLN A 28 1.99 -2.85 7.23
C GLN A 28 1.48 -3.99 6.30
N PRO A 29 1.86 -4.10 5.02
CA PRO A 29 1.33 -5.14 4.12
C PRO A 29 1.52 -6.56 4.67
N GLN A 30 2.67 -6.86 5.28
CA GLN A 30 3.01 -8.16 5.82
C GLN A 30 2.06 -8.58 6.96
N VAL A 31 1.66 -7.62 7.81
CA VAL A 31 0.69 -7.86 8.89
C VAL A 31 -0.68 -8.19 8.31
N MET A 32 -1.10 -7.49 7.25
CA MET A 32 -2.38 -7.75 6.57
C MET A 32 -2.41 -9.12 5.91
N GLU A 33 -1.32 -9.52 5.27
CA GLU A 33 -1.18 -10.84 4.64
C GLU A 33 -1.25 -11.98 5.67
N ILE A 34 -0.58 -11.80 6.83
CA ILE A 34 -0.64 -12.74 7.95
C ILE A 34 -2.08 -12.87 8.45
N VAL A 35 -2.78 -11.74 8.68
CA VAL A 35 -4.17 -11.74 9.14
C VAL A 35 -5.10 -12.38 8.11
N ALA A 36 -4.96 -12.06 6.83
CA ALA A 36 -5.77 -12.66 5.77
C ALA A 36 -5.61 -14.20 5.74
N ARG A 37 -4.36 -14.69 5.88
CA ARG A 37 -4.10 -16.13 6.00
C ARG A 37 -4.71 -16.73 7.25
N GLU A 38 -4.64 -16.06 8.37
CA GLU A 38 -5.20 -16.54 9.64
C GLU A 38 -6.72 -16.66 9.58
N LEU A 39 -7.42 -15.66 9.02
CA LEU A 39 -8.86 -15.70 8.78
C LEU A 39 -9.23 -16.84 7.83
N ARG A 40 -8.41 -17.07 6.79
CA ARG A 40 -8.61 -18.21 5.89
C ARG A 40 -8.49 -19.55 6.60
N VAL A 41 -7.46 -19.72 7.43
CA VAL A 41 -7.16 -20.98 8.10
C VAL A 41 -8.17 -21.28 9.22
N LYS A 42 -8.46 -20.29 10.06
CA LYS A 42 -9.30 -20.49 11.26
C LYS A 42 -10.79 -20.40 10.98
N LEU A 43 -11.21 -19.57 10.02
CA LEU A 43 -12.63 -19.26 9.78
C LEU A 43 -13.11 -19.63 8.38
N GLY A 44 -12.25 -20.16 7.52
CA GLY A 44 -12.61 -20.51 6.15
C GLY A 44 -13.01 -19.30 5.28
N MET A 45 -12.62 -18.09 5.66
CA MET A 45 -12.95 -16.88 4.90
C MET A 45 -12.10 -16.75 3.64
N PHE A 46 -12.66 -16.11 2.62
CA PHE A 46 -11.92 -15.54 1.50
C PHE A 46 -11.48 -14.13 1.89
N ALA A 47 -10.27 -14.02 2.41
CA ALA A 47 -9.69 -12.78 2.89
C ALA A 47 -8.59 -12.28 1.93
N VAL A 48 -8.73 -11.06 1.47
CA VAL A 48 -7.83 -10.41 0.51
C VAL A 48 -7.11 -9.25 1.20
N ALA A 49 -5.79 -9.20 1.06
CA ALA A 49 -4.95 -8.07 1.47
C ALA A 49 -4.47 -7.34 0.21
N CYS A 50 -4.72 -6.04 0.14
CA CYS A 50 -4.43 -5.21 -1.02
C CYS A 50 -3.93 -3.84 -0.60
N SER A 51 -2.80 -3.38 -1.16
CA SER A 51 -2.35 -1.99 -1.07
C SER A 51 -2.71 -1.26 -2.35
N TRP A 52 -3.37 -0.08 -2.24
CA TRP A 52 -3.91 0.65 -3.39
C TRP A 52 -2.85 0.96 -4.46
N PHE A 53 -1.65 1.36 -4.04
CA PHE A 53 -0.53 1.69 -4.91
C PHE A 53 0.03 0.48 -5.70
N ARG A 54 -0.35 -0.74 -5.34
CA ARG A 54 -0.03 -1.96 -6.10
C ARG A 54 -1.10 -2.34 -7.13
N THR A 55 -2.22 -1.63 -7.16
CA THR A 55 -3.37 -1.93 -8.04
C THR A 55 -3.46 -1.02 -9.24
N ILE A 56 -2.64 0.01 -9.29
CA ILE A 56 -2.61 0.98 -10.38
C ILE A 56 -1.23 1.04 -11.03
N ASP A 57 -1.20 1.48 -12.28
CA ASP A 57 0.03 1.93 -12.94
C ASP A 57 0.08 3.47 -12.88
N SER A 58 1.16 4.00 -12.33
CA SER A 58 1.46 5.43 -12.26
C SER A 58 2.74 5.79 -13.02
N SER A 59 3.17 4.94 -13.96
CA SER A 59 4.42 5.12 -14.72
C SER A 59 4.40 6.33 -15.66
N ASP A 60 3.23 6.77 -16.04
CA ASP A 60 3.01 8.00 -16.84
C ASP A 60 2.87 9.27 -15.98
N LEU A 61 2.71 9.12 -14.67
CA LEU A 61 2.55 10.23 -13.74
C LEU A 61 3.85 10.59 -13.03
N PHE A 62 4.62 9.59 -12.62
CA PHE A 62 5.81 9.76 -11.79
C PHE A 62 7.02 9.03 -12.38
N SER A 63 8.21 9.59 -12.17
CA SER A 63 9.46 9.00 -12.62
C SER A 63 9.70 7.61 -12.00
N ALA A 64 10.51 6.79 -12.65
CA ALA A 64 10.89 5.48 -12.12
C ALA A 64 11.61 5.60 -10.76
N SER A 65 12.41 6.66 -10.58
CA SER A 65 13.09 6.94 -9.31
C SER A 65 12.10 7.28 -8.22
N GLU A 66 11.13 8.16 -8.49
CA GLU A 66 10.10 8.53 -7.50
C GLU A 66 9.24 7.32 -7.11
N ARG A 67 8.77 6.54 -8.08
CA ARG A 67 7.96 5.34 -7.80
C ARG A 67 8.71 4.28 -6.99
N LYS A 68 10.04 4.29 -7.01
CA LYS A 68 10.87 3.34 -6.27
C LYS A 68 11.34 3.88 -4.91
N HIS A 69 11.69 5.14 -4.85
CA HIS A 69 12.35 5.76 -3.71
C HIS A 69 11.50 6.82 -3.01
N GLY A 70 10.42 7.31 -3.64
CA GLY A 70 9.45 8.24 -3.06
C GLY A 70 8.47 7.53 -2.12
N ILE A 71 9.01 6.93 -1.06
CA ILE A 71 8.30 5.97 -0.21
C ILE A 71 7.51 6.60 0.94
N HIS A 72 7.68 7.91 1.20
CA HIS A 72 6.95 8.60 2.27
C HIS A 72 6.96 10.13 2.08
N GLY A 73 5.78 10.73 1.94
CA GLY A 73 5.64 12.18 1.77
C GLY A 73 6.34 12.73 0.53
N GLY A 74 6.56 11.90 -0.48
CA GLY A 74 7.16 12.27 -1.75
C GLY A 74 6.16 12.90 -2.73
N GLU A 75 6.47 12.82 -4.01
CA GLU A 75 5.70 13.46 -5.09
C GLU A 75 4.27 12.89 -5.20
N SER A 76 4.10 11.56 -5.14
CA SER A 76 2.79 10.90 -5.25
C SER A 76 1.91 11.24 -4.05
N GLU A 77 2.35 10.97 -2.82
CA GLU A 77 1.53 11.21 -1.63
C GLU A 77 1.19 12.68 -1.45
N THR A 78 2.14 13.59 -1.71
CA THR A 78 1.89 15.04 -1.65
C THR A 78 0.91 15.48 -2.75
N SER A 79 0.98 14.89 -3.96
CA SER A 79 0.02 15.14 -5.04
C SER A 79 -1.40 14.70 -4.65
N VAL A 80 -1.55 13.53 -4.06
CA VAL A 80 -2.84 13.04 -3.54
C VAL A 80 -3.38 13.98 -2.47
N MET A 81 -2.55 14.44 -1.53
CA MET A 81 -2.97 15.38 -0.50
C MET A 81 -3.36 16.74 -1.06
N LEU A 82 -2.62 17.26 -2.05
CA LEU A 82 -2.96 18.50 -2.74
C LEU A 82 -4.33 18.41 -3.46
N HIS A 83 -4.70 17.23 -3.95
CA HIS A 83 -6.00 17.02 -4.56
C HIS A 83 -7.13 16.91 -3.52
N LEU A 84 -6.93 16.11 -2.47
CA LEU A 84 -7.98 15.79 -1.51
C LEU A 84 -8.15 16.85 -0.43
N HIS A 85 -7.05 17.41 0.07
CA HIS A 85 -7.00 18.31 1.22
C HIS A 85 -5.89 19.35 1.06
N PRO A 86 -5.95 20.25 0.05
CA PRO A 86 -4.90 21.25 -0.20
C PRO A 86 -4.67 22.18 1.00
N GLU A 87 -5.69 22.39 1.83
CA GLU A 87 -5.61 23.20 3.06
C GLU A 87 -4.70 22.61 4.14
N HIS A 88 -4.33 21.32 4.02
CA HIS A 88 -3.41 20.64 4.93
C HIS A 88 -1.99 20.51 4.37
N VAL A 89 -1.72 21.07 3.18
CA VAL A 89 -0.41 20.99 2.53
C VAL A 89 0.23 22.36 2.46
N ASP A 90 1.37 22.53 3.11
CA ASP A 90 2.17 23.75 3.02
C ASP A 90 3.37 23.53 2.08
N MET A 91 3.18 23.84 0.81
CA MET A 91 4.21 23.71 -0.23
C MET A 91 5.46 24.54 -0.01
N ARG A 92 5.46 25.54 0.91
CA ARG A 92 6.66 26.29 1.26
C ARG A 92 7.74 25.44 1.92
N HIS A 93 7.35 24.32 2.50
CA HIS A 93 8.23 23.35 3.13
C HIS A 93 8.56 22.14 2.24
N ALA A 94 7.91 22.01 1.08
CA ALA A 94 8.17 20.93 0.15
C ALA A 94 9.56 21.06 -0.49
N GLN A 95 10.30 19.97 -0.49
CA GLN A 95 11.65 19.87 -1.06
C GLN A 95 11.78 18.55 -1.83
N ASP A 96 12.89 18.40 -2.55
CA ASP A 96 13.32 17.09 -3.02
C ASP A 96 14.06 16.37 -1.88
N PHE A 97 13.35 15.55 -1.14
CA PHE A 97 13.87 14.78 -0.02
C PHE A 97 14.51 13.48 -0.53
N VAL A 98 15.65 13.60 -1.21
CA VAL A 98 16.38 12.46 -1.75
C VAL A 98 16.70 11.47 -0.63
N PRO A 99 16.15 10.23 -0.65
CA PRO A 99 16.35 9.30 0.44
C PRO A 99 17.66 8.50 0.29
N GLY A 100 18.23 8.07 1.41
CA GLY A 100 19.40 7.21 1.46
C GLY A 100 19.21 5.86 0.76
N SER A 101 17.98 5.43 0.49
CA SER A 101 17.69 4.23 -0.30
C SER A 101 18.33 4.27 -1.70
N VAL A 102 18.52 5.45 -2.28
CA VAL A 102 19.19 5.64 -3.58
C VAL A 102 20.67 5.23 -3.48
N GLU A 103 21.37 5.61 -2.42
CA GLU A 103 22.76 5.24 -2.19
C GLU A 103 22.90 3.76 -1.82
N ILE A 104 21.97 3.26 -1.00
CA ILE A 104 21.93 1.85 -0.61
C ILE A 104 21.78 0.96 -1.85
N GLU A 105 20.91 1.33 -2.79
CA GLU A 105 20.76 0.59 -4.05
C GLU A 105 22.02 0.61 -4.90
N ARG A 106 22.71 1.74 -4.99
CA ARG A 106 23.98 1.85 -5.74
C ARG A 106 25.09 1.02 -5.13
N ALA A 107 25.12 0.90 -3.81
CA ALA A 107 26.17 0.20 -3.07
C ALA A 107 25.90 -1.31 -2.94
N ASN A 108 24.67 -1.76 -3.09
CA ASN A 108 24.25 -3.13 -2.80
C ASN A 108 23.43 -3.73 -3.96
N SER A 109 23.65 -5.00 -4.25
CA SER A 109 22.91 -5.71 -5.29
C SER A 109 21.61 -6.39 -4.79
N MET A 110 21.48 -6.59 -3.49
CA MET A 110 20.37 -7.32 -2.89
C MET A 110 19.67 -6.55 -1.77
N LEU A 111 20.44 -5.89 -0.91
CA LEU A 111 19.91 -5.21 0.28
C LEU A 111 19.26 -3.89 -0.11
N ALA A 112 18.01 -3.70 0.32
CA ALA A 112 17.27 -2.45 0.14
C ALA A 112 16.34 -2.23 1.35
N PRO A 113 15.95 -0.99 1.67
CA PRO A 113 14.94 -0.74 2.71
C PRO A 113 13.62 -1.44 2.38
N GLU A 114 13.20 -1.35 1.13
CA GLU A 114 12.06 -2.07 0.57
C GLU A 114 12.51 -2.92 -0.61
N GLY A 115 11.98 -4.13 -0.71
CA GLY A 115 12.34 -5.05 -1.78
C GLY A 115 12.31 -6.50 -1.34
N GLN A 116 13.01 -7.36 -2.10
CA GLN A 116 13.07 -8.80 -1.83
C GLN A 116 13.88 -9.13 -0.57
N VAL A 117 14.94 -8.37 -0.30
CA VAL A 117 15.77 -8.50 0.90
C VAL A 117 15.77 -7.16 1.62
N GLY A 118 14.73 -6.99 2.45
CA GLY A 118 14.56 -5.79 3.27
C GLY A 118 15.17 -5.92 4.66
N TYR A 119 15.22 -4.81 5.37
CA TYR A 119 15.60 -4.74 6.78
C TYR A 119 14.64 -3.82 7.55
N GLY A 120 14.66 -3.86 8.87
CA GLY A 120 13.87 -2.93 9.69
C GLY A 120 14.50 -1.55 9.67
N TRP A 121 13.71 -0.52 9.32
CA TRP A 121 14.15 0.87 9.23
C TRP A 121 13.06 1.82 9.72
N GLN A 122 13.47 3.03 10.03
CA GLN A 122 12.59 4.17 10.28
C GLN A 122 12.91 5.26 9.25
N THR A 123 11.95 6.14 8.96
CA THR A 123 12.11 7.13 7.89
C THR A 123 13.33 8.03 8.08
N GLN A 124 13.68 8.37 9.32
CA GLN A 124 14.87 9.17 9.63
C GLN A 124 16.20 8.45 9.34
N ASP A 125 16.20 7.12 9.20
CA ASP A 125 17.40 6.36 8.78
C ASP A 125 17.68 6.60 7.28
N LEU A 126 16.66 6.96 6.53
CA LEU A 126 16.74 7.23 5.09
C LEU A 126 16.81 8.72 4.77
N GLN A 127 16.09 9.56 5.56
CA GLN A 127 16.02 10.99 5.35
C GLN A 127 15.70 11.70 6.68
N PRO A 128 16.59 12.57 7.19
CA PRO A 128 16.46 13.18 8.52
C PRO A 128 15.22 14.05 8.72
N TRP A 129 14.63 14.55 7.62
CA TRP A 129 13.39 15.35 7.67
C TRP A 129 12.13 14.49 7.75
N GLY A 130 12.25 13.16 7.69
CA GLY A 130 11.13 12.25 7.81
C GLY A 130 10.27 12.10 6.55
N ALA A 131 10.69 12.64 5.42
CA ALA A 131 10.06 12.47 4.11
C ALA A 131 11.06 11.86 3.12
N CYS A 132 10.59 11.08 2.15
CA CYS A 132 11.41 10.40 1.14
C CYS A 132 10.76 10.55 -0.22
N GLY A 133 11.33 11.36 -1.10
CA GLY A 133 10.84 11.65 -2.45
C GLY A 133 10.75 13.14 -2.74
N ASN A 134 10.38 13.49 -3.97
CA ASN A 134 10.37 14.86 -4.44
C ASN A 134 9.02 15.56 -4.19
N ALA A 135 8.73 15.91 -2.93
CA ALA A 135 7.50 16.63 -2.58
C ALA A 135 7.35 17.97 -3.30
N ALA A 136 8.48 18.65 -3.66
CA ALA A 136 8.42 19.92 -4.35
C ALA A 136 7.85 19.83 -5.77
N ALA A 137 7.93 18.66 -6.41
CA ALA A 137 7.36 18.43 -7.73
C ALA A 137 5.89 17.99 -7.71
N ALA A 138 5.27 17.91 -6.53
CA ALA A 138 3.90 17.45 -6.40
C ALA A 138 2.88 18.32 -7.16
N ASP A 139 1.83 17.68 -7.66
CA ASP A 139 0.82 18.28 -8.53
C ASP A 139 -0.57 17.71 -8.23
N ALA A 140 -1.55 18.58 -7.95
CA ALA A 140 -2.91 18.19 -7.57
C ALA A 140 -3.63 17.39 -8.68
N GLU A 141 -3.36 17.69 -9.94
CA GLU A 141 -4.00 16.98 -11.07
C GLU A 141 -3.50 15.54 -11.18
N ARG A 142 -2.20 15.30 -10.99
CA ARG A 142 -1.65 13.94 -10.93
C ARG A 142 -2.21 13.18 -9.73
N GLY A 143 -2.35 13.85 -8.58
CA GLY A 143 -3.03 13.29 -7.41
C GLY A 143 -4.47 12.87 -7.71
N ARG A 144 -5.23 13.72 -8.42
CA ARG A 144 -6.59 13.40 -8.87
C ARG A 144 -6.64 12.15 -9.73
N ILE A 145 -5.76 12.07 -10.73
CA ILE A 145 -5.69 10.92 -11.63
C ILE A 145 -5.37 9.63 -10.85
N GLU A 146 -4.43 9.71 -9.91
CA GLU A 146 -4.05 8.57 -9.07
C GLU A 146 -5.21 8.06 -8.22
N VAL A 147 -5.93 8.96 -7.55
CA VAL A 147 -7.13 8.63 -6.74
C VAL A 147 -8.22 7.99 -7.59
N GLU A 148 -8.50 8.52 -8.78
CA GLU A 148 -9.51 7.96 -9.68
C GLU A 148 -9.13 6.58 -10.21
N ARG A 149 -7.85 6.35 -10.52
CA ARG A 149 -7.33 5.03 -10.90
C ARG A 149 -7.47 4.04 -9.75
N ALA A 150 -7.11 4.45 -8.53
CA ALA A 150 -7.22 3.62 -7.33
C ALA A 150 -8.69 3.25 -7.02
N ALA A 151 -9.61 4.20 -7.10
CA ALA A 151 -11.03 3.95 -6.92
C ALA A 151 -11.57 2.97 -7.98
N SER A 152 -11.22 3.16 -9.24
CA SER A 152 -11.60 2.27 -10.33
C SER A 152 -11.03 0.85 -10.16
N ALA A 153 -9.78 0.74 -9.69
CA ALA A 153 -9.16 -0.55 -9.39
C ALA A 153 -9.84 -1.25 -8.22
N LEU A 154 -10.21 -0.51 -7.16
CA LEU A 154 -10.94 -1.08 -6.02
C LEU A 154 -12.32 -1.60 -6.44
N ILE A 155 -13.05 -0.88 -7.29
CA ILE A 155 -14.35 -1.35 -7.81
C ILE A 155 -14.18 -2.69 -8.55
N ARG A 156 -13.18 -2.80 -9.43
CA ARG A 156 -12.89 -4.06 -10.13
C ARG A 156 -12.53 -5.16 -9.15
N LEU A 157 -11.63 -4.91 -8.20
CA LEU A 157 -11.23 -5.88 -7.17
C LEU A 157 -12.44 -6.37 -6.37
N CYS A 158 -13.31 -5.48 -5.93
CA CYS A 158 -14.54 -5.85 -5.21
C CYS A 158 -15.45 -6.74 -6.07
N GLY A 159 -15.57 -6.47 -7.37
CA GLY A 159 -16.30 -7.33 -8.30
C GLY A 159 -15.69 -8.73 -8.42
N GLU A 160 -14.38 -8.83 -8.57
CA GLU A 160 -13.66 -10.11 -8.62
C GLU A 160 -13.79 -10.90 -7.32
N VAL A 161 -13.64 -10.23 -6.17
CA VAL A 161 -13.81 -10.84 -4.85
C VAL A 161 -15.25 -11.34 -4.63
N ALA A 162 -16.23 -10.57 -5.07
CA ALA A 162 -17.65 -10.97 -4.99
C ALA A 162 -17.95 -12.18 -5.88
N ALA A 163 -17.39 -12.22 -7.08
CA ALA A 163 -17.58 -13.31 -8.05
C ALA A 163 -16.76 -14.57 -7.73
N TYR A 164 -15.72 -14.49 -6.90
CA TYR A 164 -14.86 -15.64 -6.61
C TYR A 164 -15.65 -16.79 -5.99
N PRO A 165 -15.61 -18.03 -6.59
CA PRO A 165 -16.38 -19.16 -6.09
C PRO A 165 -15.84 -19.64 -4.74
N LEU A 166 -16.63 -19.51 -3.67
CA LEU A 166 -16.23 -20.00 -2.34
C LEU A 166 -16.03 -21.52 -2.30
N SER A 167 -16.61 -22.27 -3.24
CA SER A 167 -16.36 -23.70 -3.40
C SER A 167 -14.91 -24.06 -3.72
N LYS A 168 -14.11 -23.10 -4.22
CA LYS A 168 -12.66 -23.27 -4.42
C LYS A 168 -11.85 -23.14 -3.11
N ILE A 169 -12.50 -22.72 -2.03
CA ILE A 169 -11.87 -22.64 -0.72
C ILE A 169 -12.10 -23.99 0.00
N SER A 170 -11.15 -24.91 -0.17
CA SER A 170 -11.25 -26.24 0.42
C SER A 170 -10.90 -26.22 1.92
N ALA A 171 -11.70 -26.90 2.72
CA ALA A 171 -11.43 -27.06 4.17
C ALA A 171 -10.36 -28.12 4.45
N LYS A 172 -10.13 -29.05 3.51
CA LYS A 172 -9.22 -30.20 3.67
C LYS A 172 -8.45 -30.45 2.37
N THR A 173 -7.31 -31.11 2.48
CA THR A 173 -6.60 -31.72 1.35
C THR A 173 -7.38 -32.93 0.82
N ALA A 174 -7.02 -33.40 -0.37
CA ALA A 174 -7.70 -34.53 -1.01
C ALA A 174 -7.34 -35.89 -0.38
N TYR A 175 -6.39 -35.91 0.58
CA TYR A 175 -5.94 -37.11 1.28
C TYR A 175 -5.74 -36.85 2.76
#